data_ceafefa36ff371f6faf16cc162df5035
#
_entry.id   ceafefa36ff371f6faf16cc162df5035
#
_cell.length_a   1.000
_cell.length_b   1.000
_cell.length_c   1.000
_cell.angle_alpha   90.00
_cell.angle_beta   90.00
_cell.angle_gamma   90.00
#
_symmetry.space_group_name_H-M   'P 1'
#
loop_
_entity.id
_entity.type
_entity.pdbx_description
1 polymer ?
#
loop_
_entity_poly.entity_id
_entity_poly.type
_entity_poly.pdbx_seq_one_letter_code
_entity_poly.pdbx_strand_id
1 'polypeptide(L)'
;SGVSKFSQPRPGKIAAPKGYLFVPMQLNPDDAIQCHSDIGVLDFLNKVAKWAVNRGVPIVLKAHPYEDDPAVLAAIESWTSMPNVYEAKENVHSLIEQSAGVITINSGCGFEALVHGKPVVTFGRSDYDTFTFRANGANLDDVLLYINSYAQDARSRAYVWVYYYLTRHVIDVRQSDLALISSRLVSRLDRLLTMRV
;
A
#
# COMPACT_ATOMS: atom_id res chain seq x y z
N SER A 1 14.95 -0.05 11.62
CA SER A 1 14.03 -0.29 12.75
C SER A 1 12.62 -0.39 12.17
N GLY A 2 12.07 -1.61 12.09
CA GLY A 2 10.74 -1.85 11.54
C GLY A 2 9.62 -1.44 12.48
N VAL A 3 9.43 -0.13 12.67
CA VAL A 3 8.28 0.40 13.40
C VAL A 3 7.15 0.59 12.42
N SER A 4 6.19 -0.31 12.41
CA SER A 4 4.92 -0.20 11.71
C SER A 4 3.81 0.31 12.65
N LYS A 5 2.69 0.81 12.07
CA LYS A 5 1.47 1.21 12.80
C LYS A 5 0.94 0.08 13.69
N PHE A 6 1.12 -1.17 13.27
CA PHE A 6 0.71 -2.36 14.01
C PHE A 6 1.91 -3.19 14.46
N SER A 7 1.76 -3.96 15.53
CA SER A 7 2.75 -4.95 15.93
C SER A 7 3.00 -5.93 14.79
N GLN A 8 4.26 -6.11 14.45
CA GLN A 8 4.66 -6.97 13.33
C GLN A 8 5.39 -8.21 13.87
N PRO A 9 5.19 -9.39 13.28
CA PRO A 9 5.98 -10.56 13.59
C PRO A 9 7.45 -10.33 13.23
N ARG A 10 8.34 -11.17 13.76
CA ARG A 10 9.74 -11.15 13.35
C ARG A 10 9.86 -11.45 11.85
N PRO A 11 10.85 -10.88 11.15
CA PRO A 11 11.12 -11.24 9.77
C PRO A 11 11.29 -12.75 9.62
N GLY A 12 10.62 -13.33 8.64
CA GLY A 12 10.60 -14.77 8.38
C GLY A 12 10.82 -15.09 6.90
N LYS A 13 10.92 -16.38 6.58
CA LYS A 13 11.02 -16.84 5.20
C LYS A 13 9.62 -16.89 4.58
N ILE A 14 9.46 -16.20 3.46
CA ILE A 14 8.19 -16.13 2.73
C ILE A 14 8.07 -17.36 1.83
N ALA A 15 6.94 -18.08 1.92
CA ALA A 15 6.67 -19.28 1.14
C ALA A 15 6.14 -18.95 -0.27
N ALA A 16 6.75 -17.97 -0.94
CA ALA A 16 6.39 -17.56 -2.30
C ALA A 16 7.65 -17.42 -3.16
N PRO A 17 7.53 -17.53 -4.50
CA PRO A 17 8.65 -17.30 -5.41
C PRO A 17 9.15 -15.85 -5.28
N LYS A 18 10.45 -15.63 -5.49
CA LYS A 18 11.00 -14.27 -5.55
C LYS A 18 10.36 -13.45 -6.67
N GLY A 19 10.17 -12.16 -6.43
CA GLY A 19 9.58 -11.26 -7.41
C GLY A 19 8.05 -11.30 -7.47
N TYR A 20 7.40 -11.86 -6.46
CA TYR A 20 5.94 -11.76 -6.32
C TYR A 20 5.48 -10.31 -6.20
N LEU A 21 4.21 -10.06 -6.47
CA LEU A 21 3.55 -8.79 -6.13
C LEU A 21 2.89 -8.91 -4.77
N PHE A 22 3.19 -7.97 -3.89
CA PHE A 22 2.59 -7.95 -2.56
C PHE A 22 1.25 -7.23 -2.56
N VAL A 23 0.23 -7.84 -2.00
CA VAL A 23 -1.14 -7.34 -1.92
C VAL A 23 -1.56 -7.25 -0.45
N PRO A 24 -1.26 -6.14 0.23
CA PRO A 24 -1.77 -5.88 1.56
C PRO A 24 -3.27 -5.61 1.50
N MET A 25 -4.06 -6.49 2.10
CA MET A 25 -5.50 -6.30 2.23
C MET A 25 -5.80 -5.22 3.26
N GLN A 26 -6.83 -4.42 3.00
CA GLN A 26 -7.36 -3.44 3.93
C GLN A 26 -8.55 -4.02 4.67
N LEU A 27 -8.86 -3.43 5.82
CA LEU A 27 -10.01 -3.81 6.64
C LEU A 27 -11.32 -3.57 5.88
N ASN A 28 -12.31 -4.42 6.09
CA ASN A 28 -13.66 -4.22 5.59
C ASN A 28 -14.67 -4.10 6.77
N PRO A 29 -15.36 -2.95 6.97
CA PRO A 29 -15.24 -1.70 6.20
C PRO A 29 -14.03 -0.83 6.58
N ASP A 30 -13.56 -0.01 5.64
CA ASP A 30 -12.50 0.98 5.84
C ASP A 30 -12.98 2.34 5.29
N ASP A 31 -12.94 3.38 6.12
CA ASP A 31 -13.40 4.72 5.76
C ASP A 31 -12.60 5.32 4.59
N ALA A 32 -11.30 5.02 4.51
CA ALA A 32 -10.47 5.47 3.40
C ALA A 32 -10.94 4.85 2.06
N ILE A 33 -11.39 3.60 2.09
CA ILE A 33 -11.97 2.95 0.90
C ILE A 33 -13.32 3.58 0.57
N GLN A 34 -14.22 3.72 1.56
CA GLN A 34 -15.56 4.26 1.34
C GLN A 34 -15.54 5.68 0.76
N CYS A 35 -14.60 6.52 1.23
CA CYS A 35 -14.51 7.92 0.80
C CYS A 35 -13.67 8.12 -0.47
N HIS A 36 -12.72 7.23 -0.75
CA HIS A 36 -11.68 7.47 -1.74
C HIS A 36 -11.48 6.34 -2.74
N SER A 37 -12.41 5.38 -2.84
CA SER A 37 -12.33 4.30 -3.81
C SER A 37 -13.69 4.00 -4.43
N ASP A 38 -13.68 3.62 -5.70
CA ASP A 38 -14.85 3.14 -6.43
C ASP A 38 -14.93 1.60 -6.41
N ILE A 39 -14.01 0.94 -5.69
CA ILE A 39 -13.95 -0.51 -5.53
C ILE A 39 -13.83 -0.88 -4.05
N GLY A 40 -14.61 -1.86 -3.62
CA GLY A 40 -14.54 -2.45 -2.29
C GLY A 40 -13.49 -3.55 -2.17
N VAL A 41 -13.25 -3.99 -0.93
CA VAL A 41 -12.19 -4.97 -0.59
C VAL A 41 -12.37 -6.30 -1.34
N LEU A 42 -13.59 -6.86 -1.38
CA LEU A 42 -13.87 -8.13 -2.05
C LEU A 42 -13.71 -8.04 -3.57
N ASP A 43 -14.21 -6.96 -4.18
CA ASP A 43 -14.07 -6.75 -5.62
C ASP A 43 -12.61 -6.55 -6.02
N PHE A 44 -11.85 -5.81 -5.21
CA PHE A 44 -10.42 -5.64 -5.40
C PHE A 44 -9.69 -6.98 -5.35
N LEU A 45 -9.91 -7.76 -4.29
CA LEU A 45 -9.31 -9.10 -4.13
C LEU A 45 -9.62 -9.99 -5.33
N ASN A 46 -10.90 -10.09 -5.69
CA ASN A 46 -11.34 -10.94 -6.80
C ASN A 46 -10.74 -10.51 -8.14
N LYS A 47 -10.66 -9.21 -8.44
CA LYS A 47 -10.05 -8.70 -9.67
C LYS A 47 -8.56 -9.00 -9.74
N VAL A 48 -7.82 -8.69 -8.67
CA VAL A 48 -6.37 -8.87 -8.64
C VAL A 48 -6.00 -10.36 -8.65
N ALA A 49 -6.65 -11.18 -7.83
CA ALA A 49 -6.35 -12.61 -7.77
C ALA A 49 -6.71 -13.33 -9.09
N LYS A 50 -7.87 -13.04 -9.67
CA LYS A 50 -8.26 -13.59 -10.98
C LYS A 50 -7.27 -13.21 -12.09
N TRP A 51 -6.84 -11.96 -12.13
CA TRP A 51 -5.83 -11.49 -13.07
C TRP A 51 -4.50 -12.20 -12.85
N ALA A 52 -4.04 -12.32 -11.61
CA ALA A 52 -2.78 -12.97 -11.26
C ALA A 52 -2.76 -14.45 -11.69
N VAL A 53 -3.83 -15.20 -11.39
CA VAL A 53 -3.98 -16.60 -11.81
C VAL A 53 -3.97 -16.72 -13.35
N ASN A 54 -4.72 -15.90 -14.05
CA ASN A 54 -4.81 -15.94 -15.52
C ASN A 54 -3.48 -15.59 -16.21
N ARG A 55 -2.66 -14.74 -15.59
CA ARG A 55 -1.36 -14.32 -16.12
C ARG A 55 -0.17 -15.13 -15.58
N GLY A 56 -0.40 -16.05 -14.65
CA GLY A 56 0.66 -16.81 -14.01
C GLY A 56 1.59 -15.95 -13.15
N VAL A 57 1.09 -14.82 -12.63
CA VAL A 57 1.85 -13.86 -11.82
C VAL A 57 1.75 -14.26 -10.35
N PRO A 58 2.87 -14.50 -9.64
CA PRO A 58 2.80 -14.80 -8.23
C PRO A 58 2.41 -13.55 -7.43
N ILE A 59 1.37 -13.68 -6.61
CA ILE A 59 0.94 -12.67 -5.64
C ILE A 59 0.99 -13.22 -4.23
N VAL A 60 1.30 -12.35 -3.28
CA VAL A 60 1.25 -12.66 -1.84
C VAL A 60 0.20 -11.77 -1.20
N LEU A 61 -0.85 -12.38 -0.70
CA LEU A 61 -1.92 -11.74 0.07
C LEU A 61 -1.52 -11.68 1.54
N LYS A 62 -1.81 -10.57 2.20
CA LYS A 62 -1.75 -10.46 3.66
C LYS A 62 -3.03 -9.84 4.16
N ALA A 63 -3.81 -10.59 4.93
CA ALA A 63 -5.00 -10.09 5.60
C ALA A 63 -4.65 -8.93 6.54
N HIS A 64 -5.58 -7.98 6.71
CA HIS A 64 -5.42 -6.95 7.72
C HIS A 64 -5.43 -7.60 9.13
N PRO A 65 -4.60 -7.13 10.09
CA PRO A 65 -4.52 -7.74 11.43
C PRO A 65 -5.84 -7.80 12.21
N TYR A 66 -6.77 -6.92 11.88
CA TYR A 66 -8.10 -6.82 12.51
C TYR A 66 -9.24 -7.19 11.56
N GLU A 67 -8.93 -7.90 10.46
CA GLU A 67 -9.98 -8.38 9.56
C GLU A 67 -10.77 -9.49 10.24
N ASP A 68 -12.09 -9.29 10.35
CA ASP A 68 -13.04 -10.24 10.95
C ASP A 68 -14.25 -10.49 10.04
N ASP A 69 -14.32 -9.87 8.86
CA ASP A 69 -15.37 -10.13 7.89
C ASP A 69 -15.24 -11.56 7.32
N PRO A 70 -16.20 -12.46 7.61
CA PRO A 70 -16.12 -13.85 7.15
C PRO A 70 -16.08 -13.97 5.63
N ALA A 71 -16.67 -13.03 4.88
CA ALA A 71 -16.68 -13.07 3.43
C ALA A 71 -15.28 -12.75 2.86
N VAL A 72 -14.56 -11.80 3.46
CA VAL A 72 -13.18 -11.47 3.08
C VAL A 72 -12.24 -12.63 3.40
N LEU A 73 -12.35 -13.20 4.61
CA LEU A 73 -11.52 -14.32 5.04
C LEU A 73 -11.75 -15.56 4.17
N ALA A 74 -13.00 -15.91 3.88
CA ALA A 74 -13.33 -17.03 2.99
C ALA A 74 -12.85 -16.80 1.55
N ALA A 75 -12.90 -15.57 1.06
CA ALA A 75 -12.38 -15.24 -0.26
C ALA A 75 -10.85 -15.35 -0.32
N ILE A 76 -10.12 -14.93 0.72
CA ILE A 76 -8.67 -15.11 0.82
C ILE A 76 -8.33 -16.61 0.79
N GLU A 77 -8.99 -17.42 1.64
CA GLU A 77 -8.79 -18.87 1.68
C GLU A 77 -9.06 -19.53 0.32
N SER A 78 -10.15 -19.16 -0.33
CA SER A 78 -10.51 -19.66 -1.66
C SER A 78 -9.43 -19.33 -2.70
N TRP A 79 -8.94 -18.09 -2.74
CA TRP A 79 -7.92 -17.70 -3.71
C TRP A 79 -6.56 -18.31 -3.43
N THR A 80 -6.18 -18.52 -2.17
CA THR A 80 -4.89 -19.13 -1.81
C THR A 80 -4.83 -20.64 -2.15
N SER A 81 -5.95 -21.27 -2.47
CA SER A 81 -5.97 -22.62 -3.05
C SER A 81 -5.64 -22.63 -4.55
N MET A 82 -5.61 -21.47 -5.22
CA MET A 82 -5.32 -21.34 -6.63
C MET A 82 -3.80 -21.21 -6.89
N PRO A 83 -3.31 -21.61 -8.07
CA PRO A 83 -1.89 -21.45 -8.40
C PRO A 83 -1.46 -19.99 -8.41
N ASN A 84 -0.22 -19.74 -7.97
CA ASN A 84 0.41 -18.42 -7.90
C ASN A 84 -0.20 -17.43 -6.89
N VAL A 85 -1.12 -17.86 -6.04
CA VAL A 85 -1.67 -17.05 -4.94
C VAL A 85 -1.20 -17.62 -3.61
N TYR A 86 -0.54 -16.83 -2.81
CA TYR A 86 0.05 -17.22 -1.53
C TYR A 86 -0.50 -16.31 -0.42
N GLU A 87 -0.67 -16.86 0.77
CA GLU A 87 -0.94 -16.07 1.97
C GLU A 87 0.32 -15.91 2.80
N ALA A 88 0.51 -14.75 3.41
CA ALA A 88 1.61 -14.45 4.29
C ALA A 88 1.16 -13.77 5.58
N LYS A 89 1.78 -14.18 6.69
CA LYS A 89 1.59 -13.58 8.03
C LYS A 89 2.84 -12.83 8.50
N GLU A 90 3.89 -12.84 7.69
CA GLU A 90 5.19 -12.28 7.95
C GLU A 90 5.14 -10.75 8.11
N ASN A 91 6.27 -10.20 8.54
CA ASN A 91 6.46 -8.76 8.69
C ASN A 91 6.21 -8.03 7.36
N VAL A 92 5.41 -6.96 7.39
CA VAL A 92 5.01 -6.22 6.19
C VAL A 92 6.21 -5.61 5.45
N HIS A 93 7.21 -5.12 6.17
CA HIS A 93 8.43 -4.56 5.55
C HIS A 93 9.24 -5.64 4.83
N SER A 94 9.31 -6.86 5.39
CA SER A 94 9.96 -7.99 4.72
C SER A 94 9.21 -8.42 3.46
N LEU A 95 7.87 -8.37 3.48
CA LEU A 95 7.02 -8.65 2.33
C LEU A 95 7.22 -7.61 1.23
N ILE A 96 7.28 -6.33 1.58
CA ILE A 96 7.55 -5.24 0.64
C ILE A 96 8.96 -5.39 0.06
N GLU A 97 9.97 -5.59 0.89
CA GLU A 97 11.38 -5.67 0.47
C GLU A 97 11.62 -6.78 -0.55
N GLN A 98 11.00 -7.95 -0.37
CA GLN A 98 11.18 -9.12 -1.23
C GLN A 98 10.24 -9.12 -2.46
N SER A 99 9.25 -8.21 -2.51
CA SER A 99 8.33 -8.09 -3.64
C SER A 99 8.97 -7.38 -4.84
N ALA A 100 8.41 -7.61 -6.03
CA ALA A 100 8.68 -6.79 -7.21
C ALA A 100 7.92 -5.46 -7.18
N GLY A 101 6.80 -5.39 -6.46
CA GLY A 101 5.97 -4.21 -6.30
C GLY A 101 4.78 -4.48 -5.39
N VAL A 102 4.00 -3.45 -5.10
CA VAL A 102 2.84 -3.52 -4.21
C VAL A 102 1.58 -3.11 -4.96
N ILE A 103 0.51 -3.89 -4.80
CA ILE A 103 -0.82 -3.58 -5.33
C ILE A 103 -1.77 -3.41 -4.15
N THR A 104 -2.45 -2.29 -4.08
CA THR A 104 -3.38 -1.99 -2.98
C THR A 104 -4.55 -1.12 -3.44
N ILE A 105 -5.58 -0.99 -2.62
CA ILE A 105 -6.62 0.01 -2.89
C ILE A 105 -6.03 1.40 -2.65
N ASN A 106 -5.81 1.78 -1.39
CA ASN A 106 -5.20 3.07 -1.00
C ASN A 106 -4.52 2.98 0.39
N SER A 107 -4.01 1.78 0.72
CA SER A 107 -3.41 1.47 2.02
C SER A 107 -2.15 2.28 2.31
N GLY A 108 -1.89 2.59 3.58
CA GLY A 108 -0.60 3.09 4.06
C GLY A 108 0.59 2.20 3.70
N CYS A 109 0.39 0.90 3.47
CA CYS A 109 1.43 0.01 2.95
C CYS A 109 1.94 0.43 1.57
N GLY A 110 1.13 1.13 0.75
CA GLY A 110 1.59 1.73 -0.51
C GLY A 110 2.61 2.84 -0.26
N PHE A 111 2.38 3.71 0.73
CA PHE A 111 3.37 4.70 1.13
C PHE A 111 4.65 4.05 1.67
N GLU A 112 4.53 3.03 2.53
CA GLU A 112 5.67 2.26 3.03
C GLU A 112 6.47 1.63 1.88
N ALA A 113 5.78 1.14 0.83
CA ALA A 113 6.44 0.60 -0.35
C ALA A 113 7.24 1.66 -1.13
N LEU A 114 6.75 2.89 -1.26
CA LEU A 114 7.51 4.00 -1.84
C LEU A 114 8.78 4.30 -1.01
N VAL A 115 8.70 4.24 0.33
CA VAL A 115 9.88 4.36 1.21
C VAL A 115 10.91 3.25 0.94
N HIS A 116 10.45 2.03 0.65
CA HIS A 116 11.32 0.93 0.21
C HIS A 116 11.77 1.03 -1.25
N GLY A 117 11.35 2.07 -1.97
CA GLY A 117 11.68 2.27 -3.38
C GLY A 117 11.05 1.26 -4.32
N LYS A 118 9.90 0.72 -3.95
CA LYS A 118 9.14 -0.24 -4.75
C LYS A 118 8.07 0.48 -5.59
N PRO A 119 7.79 -0.01 -6.80
CA PRO A 119 6.65 0.46 -7.57
C PRO A 119 5.34 0.12 -6.85
N VAL A 120 4.41 1.05 -6.92
CA VAL A 120 3.11 0.93 -6.26
C VAL A 120 1.98 1.10 -7.27
N VAL A 121 1.03 0.19 -7.20
CA VAL A 121 -0.22 0.22 -7.96
C VAL A 121 -1.37 0.46 -7.00
N THR A 122 -2.20 1.46 -7.30
CA THR A 122 -3.36 1.82 -6.47
C THR A 122 -4.66 1.67 -7.26
N PHE A 123 -5.73 1.25 -6.57
CA PHE A 123 -7.10 1.20 -7.12
C PHE A 123 -7.99 2.32 -6.59
N GLY A 124 -7.66 2.86 -5.44
CA GLY A 124 -8.32 3.99 -4.80
C GLY A 124 -7.43 5.23 -4.76
N ARG A 125 -8.00 6.41 -4.52
CA ARG A 125 -7.27 7.68 -4.37
C ARG A 125 -6.50 7.69 -3.05
N SER A 126 -5.27 8.21 -3.10
CA SER A 126 -4.40 8.39 -1.93
C SER A 126 -3.59 9.68 -2.06
N ASP A 127 -3.03 10.16 -0.97
CA ASP A 127 -2.15 11.33 -0.94
C ASP A 127 -0.79 11.11 -1.62
N TYR A 128 -0.45 9.86 -1.95
CA TYR A 128 0.77 9.48 -2.67
C TYR A 128 0.54 9.07 -4.15
N ASP A 129 -0.64 9.33 -4.70
CA ASP A 129 -1.05 8.94 -6.06
C ASP A 129 -0.11 9.38 -7.18
N THR A 130 0.52 10.54 -7.03
CA THR A 130 1.45 11.09 -8.04
C THR A 130 2.62 10.14 -8.37
N PHE A 131 2.92 9.19 -7.48
CA PHE A 131 4.04 8.25 -7.61
C PHE A 131 3.59 6.81 -7.78
N THR A 132 2.33 6.60 -8.13
CA THR A 132 1.75 5.28 -8.31
C THR A 132 1.17 5.11 -9.70
N PHE A 133 0.97 3.87 -10.11
CA PHE A 133 0.14 3.54 -11.25
C PHE A 133 -1.30 3.35 -10.77
N ARG A 134 -2.22 4.17 -11.31
CA ARG A 134 -3.64 4.02 -11.03
C ARG A 134 -4.21 2.90 -11.89
N ALA A 135 -4.52 1.77 -11.24
CA ALA A 135 -5.19 0.65 -11.89
C ALA A 135 -6.72 0.76 -11.80
N ASN A 136 -7.35 0.16 -12.77
CA ASN A 136 -8.77 -0.16 -12.78
C ASN A 136 -8.97 -1.54 -13.43
N GLY A 137 -10.19 -2.01 -13.54
CA GLY A 137 -10.42 -3.34 -14.13
C GLY A 137 -10.03 -3.47 -15.60
N ALA A 138 -9.87 -2.36 -16.34
CA ALA A 138 -9.58 -2.37 -17.78
C ALA A 138 -8.08 -2.33 -18.09
N ASN A 139 -7.24 -1.77 -17.19
CA ASN A 139 -5.80 -1.58 -17.42
C ASN A 139 -4.89 -2.47 -16.55
N LEU A 140 -5.41 -3.57 -16.01
CA LEU A 140 -4.61 -4.49 -15.17
C LEU A 140 -3.41 -5.09 -15.94
N ASP A 141 -3.51 -5.26 -17.23
CA ASP A 141 -2.41 -5.80 -18.02
C ASP A 141 -1.21 -4.84 -18.12
N ASP A 142 -1.44 -3.54 -17.95
CA ASP A 142 -0.37 -2.53 -17.93
C ASP A 142 0.42 -2.51 -16.62
N VAL A 143 -0.09 -3.16 -15.57
CA VAL A 143 0.57 -3.25 -14.25
C VAL A 143 1.96 -3.86 -14.37
N LEU A 144 2.10 -4.96 -15.10
CA LEU A 144 3.41 -5.61 -15.29
C LEU A 144 4.37 -4.73 -16.09
N LEU A 145 3.86 -4.04 -17.10
CA LEU A 145 4.68 -3.10 -17.87
C LEU A 145 5.18 -1.97 -16.98
N TYR A 146 4.30 -1.38 -16.17
CA TYR A 146 4.69 -0.35 -15.21
C TYR A 146 5.73 -0.85 -14.21
N ILE A 147 5.52 -2.01 -13.58
CA ILE A 147 6.44 -2.57 -12.59
C ILE A 147 7.82 -2.85 -13.20
N ASN A 148 7.84 -3.46 -14.40
CA ASN A 148 9.09 -3.79 -15.07
C ASN A 148 9.84 -2.54 -15.61
N SER A 149 9.13 -1.46 -15.89
CA SER A 149 9.70 -0.19 -16.36
C SER A 149 10.03 0.78 -15.23
N TYR A 150 9.82 0.42 -13.97
CA TYR A 150 10.04 1.31 -12.83
C TYR A 150 11.54 1.65 -12.67
N ALA A 151 11.89 2.78 -13.25
CA ALA A 151 13.29 3.19 -13.40
C ALA A 151 13.86 3.85 -12.12
N GLN A 152 15.20 3.93 -12.05
CA GLN A 152 15.91 4.54 -10.92
C GLN A 152 15.54 6.02 -10.71
N ASP A 153 15.24 6.77 -11.76
CA ASP A 153 14.82 8.17 -11.65
C ASP A 153 13.42 8.31 -11.05
N ALA A 154 12.49 7.41 -11.36
CA ALA A 154 11.16 7.36 -10.73
C ALA A 154 11.28 7.09 -9.23
N ARG A 155 12.15 6.15 -8.85
CA ARG A 155 12.49 5.88 -7.45
C ARG A 155 13.09 7.10 -6.75
N SER A 156 14.01 7.80 -7.40
CA SER A 156 14.63 9.00 -6.83
C SER A 156 13.61 10.12 -6.62
N ARG A 157 12.71 10.35 -7.57
CA ARG A 157 11.62 11.33 -7.42
C ARG A 157 10.67 10.96 -6.28
N ALA A 158 10.32 9.68 -6.15
CA ALA A 158 9.50 9.21 -5.04
C ALA A 158 10.17 9.48 -3.69
N TYR A 159 11.49 9.25 -3.56
CA TYR A 159 12.22 9.54 -2.33
C TYR A 159 12.28 11.03 -1.98
N VAL A 160 12.48 11.90 -2.96
CA VAL A 160 12.45 13.36 -2.74
C VAL A 160 11.06 13.78 -2.24
N TRP A 161 9.99 13.24 -2.83
CA TRP A 161 8.65 13.53 -2.38
C TRP A 161 8.36 12.96 -0.99
N VAL A 162 8.74 11.72 -0.69
CA VAL A 162 8.62 11.11 0.65
C VAL A 162 9.32 11.98 1.69
N TYR A 163 10.55 12.42 1.41
CA TYR A 163 11.28 13.33 2.30
C TYR A 163 10.52 14.63 2.53
N TYR A 164 10.03 15.28 1.46
CA TYR A 164 9.26 16.50 1.54
C TYR A 164 7.96 16.28 2.32
N TYR A 165 7.23 15.20 2.03
CA TYR A 165 5.99 14.85 2.71
C TYR A 165 6.21 14.68 4.22
N LEU A 166 7.17 13.86 4.61
CA LEU A 166 7.49 13.61 6.03
C LEU A 166 7.97 14.87 6.77
N THR A 167 8.72 15.74 6.11
CA THR A 167 9.29 16.93 6.76
C THR A 167 8.37 18.15 6.73
N ARG A 168 7.46 18.21 5.78
CA ARG A 168 6.59 19.38 5.55
C ARG A 168 5.11 19.14 5.86
N HIS A 169 4.62 17.91 5.66
CA HIS A 169 3.20 17.59 5.81
C HIS A 169 2.88 16.72 7.02
N VAL A 170 3.81 15.90 7.49
CA VAL A 170 3.62 15.06 8.68
C VAL A 170 4.08 15.81 9.93
N ILE A 171 3.36 15.64 11.02
CA ILE A 171 3.72 16.12 12.35
C ILE A 171 4.02 14.91 13.22
N ASP A 172 5.23 14.83 13.78
CA ASP A 172 5.58 13.77 14.70
C ASP A 172 4.95 14.05 16.07
N VAL A 173 3.83 13.40 16.34
CA VAL A 173 3.08 13.54 17.61
C VAL A 173 3.73 12.79 18.78
N ARG A 174 4.77 11.99 18.52
CA ARG A 174 5.54 11.32 19.60
C ARG A 174 6.47 12.30 20.35
N GLN A 175 6.66 13.49 19.79
CA GLN A 175 7.35 14.57 20.50
C GLN A 175 6.49 14.99 21.68
N SER A 176 7.07 14.98 22.88
CA SER A 176 6.38 15.33 24.13
C SER A 176 6.04 16.83 24.27
N ASP A 177 6.54 17.67 23.39
CA ASP A 177 6.30 19.11 23.39
C ASP A 177 5.01 19.47 22.65
N LEU A 178 3.91 19.54 23.39
CA LEU A 178 2.60 19.93 22.89
C LEU A 178 2.58 21.38 22.32
N ALA A 179 3.39 22.29 22.85
CA ALA A 179 3.48 23.67 22.37
C ALA A 179 4.11 23.69 20.98
N LEU A 180 5.15 22.89 20.75
CA LEU A 180 5.77 22.74 19.43
C LEU A 180 4.80 22.12 18.42
N ILE A 181 4.05 21.08 18.81
CA ILE A 181 3.05 20.44 17.96
C ILE A 181 1.97 21.45 17.58
N SER A 182 1.44 22.21 18.56
CA SER A 182 0.41 23.23 18.34
C SER A 182 0.90 24.35 17.43
N SER A 183 2.13 24.86 17.65
CA SER A 183 2.69 25.93 16.81
C SER A 183 2.88 25.48 15.36
N ARG A 184 3.29 24.24 15.12
CA ARG A 184 3.40 23.66 13.77
C ARG A 184 2.04 23.51 13.10
N LEU A 185 0.99 23.09 13.84
CA LEU A 185 -0.38 23.02 13.33
C LEU A 185 -0.90 24.38 12.90
N VAL A 186 -0.79 25.38 13.79
CA VAL A 186 -1.22 26.77 13.49
C VAL A 186 -0.50 27.31 12.26
N SER A 187 0.84 27.21 12.23
CA SER A 187 1.64 27.66 11.07
C SER A 187 1.26 26.98 9.75
N ARG A 188 0.75 25.73 9.78
CA ARG A 188 0.27 25.06 8.57
C ARG A 188 -1.11 25.52 8.15
N LEU A 189 -2.02 25.72 9.09
CA LEU A 189 -3.35 26.28 8.82
C LEU A 189 -3.24 27.68 8.22
N ASP A 190 -2.39 28.54 8.77
CA ASP A 190 -2.17 29.90 8.25
C ASP A 190 -1.69 29.87 6.79
N ARG A 191 -0.74 28.97 6.47
CA ARG A 191 -0.28 28.82 5.08
C ARG A 191 -1.38 28.35 4.14
N LEU A 192 -2.23 27.40 4.55
CA LEU A 192 -3.34 26.93 3.74
C LEU A 192 -4.40 28.01 3.51
N LEU A 193 -4.63 28.86 4.50
CA LEU A 193 -5.57 29.99 4.41
C LEU A 193 -5.04 31.12 3.50
N THR A 194 -3.73 31.36 3.52
CA THR A 194 -3.08 32.39 2.68
C THR A 194 -2.86 31.97 1.23
N MET A 195 -2.85 30.66 0.93
CA MET A 195 -2.75 30.15 -0.45
C MET A 195 -4.07 30.18 -1.24
N ARG A 196 -5.17 30.69 -0.65
CA ARG A 196 -6.51 30.80 -1.30
C ARG A 196 -6.82 32.19 -1.84
N VAL A 197 -5.82 33.05 -2.02
CA VAL A 197 -6.00 34.37 -2.65
C VAL A 197 -5.34 34.39 -4.01
#